data_53fc737d7fb177e51ab5834bdda4b8b1
#
_entry.id   53fc737d7fb177e51ab5834bdda4b8b1
#
_cell.length_a   1.000
_cell.length_b   1.000
_cell.length_c   1.000
_cell.angle_alpha   90.00
_cell.angle_beta   90.00
_cell.angle_gamma   90.00
#
_symmetry.space_group_name_H-M   'P 1'
#
loop_
_entity.id
_entity.type
_entity.pdbx_description
1 polymer ?
#
loop_
_entity_poly.entity_id
_entity_poly.type
_entity_poly.pdbx_seq_one_letter_code
_entity_poly.pdbx_strand_id
1 'polypeptide(L)'
;YSLTWKKMEEKEPETKNNRPSVVDLKEPEETSSSPGQIKEERIRKITRLYYSRKDIQKAIFSFSADREIAPSYMMESFGTRPDSFQYPADIFELAKRGATSFHCSEELWADPLKISTGMDGKKLNDIRIGWDFLLDIDSKYLDYSKILAELIIKVLKFHGIKNFGIKFSGSKGFHIIIPWKAFPPVINNNKTSDMFPEWPRIITKYIMEMTRKELIEKITQMTKPNKYVKDFQAPKEVIPDLILVSPRHLFRMPYSLHEKTALASVVLKPEEIQGFQPKDADPFKAEIRNFMPDAKPGEASELLREALDWYQTQHAGETGKSERSGREFQPIILKEISEKNFPPSINKILQGMRGDGRKRALFIITNFFRSIGMDRKEIEKNLYDWNQKNELPLKDGYIKSQLISSYHGKPIPPPNYDKDYYKGIGIIPTEEELRYKNPANYTVRKTLMGQDAKENKNDVRHKKGKNRD
;
A
#
# COMPACT_ATOMS: atom_id res chain seq x y z
N TYR A 1 -19.17 -64.65 -43.06
CA TYR A 1 -18.24 -65.67 -43.57
C TYR A 1 -17.21 -65.94 -42.49
N SER A 2 -17.33 -67.13 -41.88
CA SER A 2 -16.45 -67.79 -40.93
C SER A 2 -15.28 -68.45 -41.67
N LEU A 3 -14.14 -68.61 -41.00
CA LEU A 3 -13.13 -69.67 -41.16
C LEU A 3 -12.04 -69.42 -40.12
N THR A 4 -12.02 -70.09 -39.00
CA THR A 4 -11.48 -71.37 -38.50
C THR A 4 -9.99 -71.63 -38.74
N TRP A 5 -9.23 -71.62 -37.59
CA TRP A 5 -8.16 -72.52 -37.10
C TRP A 5 -7.02 -72.98 -37.98
N LYS A 6 -5.78 -72.77 -37.42
CA LYS A 6 -4.89 -73.92 -37.22
C LYS A 6 -3.77 -73.62 -36.20
N LYS A 7 -3.69 -74.45 -35.16
CA LYS A 7 -2.54 -74.68 -34.30
C LYS A 7 -1.36 -75.22 -35.08
N MET A 8 -0.16 -74.78 -34.72
CA MET A 8 1.06 -75.58 -34.84
C MET A 8 1.94 -75.33 -33.60
N GLU A 9 2.15 -76.43 -32.89
CA GLU A 9 3.18 -76.63 -31.88
C GLU A 9 4.51 -76.80 -32.54
N GLU A 10 5.60 -76.18 -32.03
CA GLU A 10 6.94 -76.75 -32.08
C GLU A 10 7.91 -76.03 -31.10
N LYS A 11 8.29 -76.82 -30.07
CA LYS A 11 9.58 -77.03 -29.43
C LYS A 11 10.47 -75.84 -29.05
N GLU A 12 10.70 -75.80 -27.72
CA GLU A 12 11.81 -75.13 -27.05
C GLU A 12 13.22 -75.62 -27.50
N PRO A 13 14.23 -74.74 -27.34
CA PRO A 13 15.45 -75.19 -26.73
C PRO A 13 15.85 -74.36 -25.50
N GLU A 14 16.30 -75.03 -24.47
CA GLU A 14 16.96 -74.52 -23.28
C GLU A 14 18.18 -73.63 -23.64
N THR A 15 18.30 -72.42 -23.07
CA THR A 15 19.59 -71.82 -22.76
C THR A 15 19.52 -70.88 -21.57
N LYS A 16 20.21 -71.30 -20.52
CA LYS A 16 20.99 -70.59 -19.51
C LYS A 16 20.47 -69.31 -18.87
N ASN A 17 20.18 -69.45 -17.62
CA ASN A 17 20.14 -68.40 -16.56
C ASN A 17 21.18 -67.29 -16.76
N ASN A 18 20.67 -66.04 -16.95
CA ASN A 18 21.30 -64.85 -16.47
C ASN A 18 20.16 -63.92 -16.02
N ARG A 19 19.89 -63.93 -14.70
CA ARG A 19 19.04 -62.91 -14.06
C ARG A 19 19.87 -61.65 -13.93
N PRO A 20 19.47 -60.49 -14.53
CA PRO A 20 19.92 -59.19 -14.09
C PRO A 20 19.21 -58.88 -12.79
N SER A 21 19.96 -58.43 -11.79
CA SER A 21 19.53 -57.92 -10.50
C SER A 21 18.38 -56.94 -10.65
N VAL A 22 17.39 -57.09 -9.77
CA VAL A 22 16.29 -56.17 -9.51
C VAL A 22 16.92 -54.81 -9.20
N VAL A 23 16.86 -53.90 -10.18
CA VAL A 23 17.06 -52.49 -9.89
C VAL A 23 15.83 -52.05 -9.11
N ASP A 24 16.02 -51.78 -7.82
CA ASP A 24 15.06 -51.07 -7.00
C ASP A 24 14.66 -49.78 -7.67
N LEU A 25 13.53 -49.79 -8.38
CA LEU A 25 12.82 -48.59 -8.73
C LEU A 25 12.31 -48.01 -7.40
N LYS A 26 13.09 -47.11 -6.79
CA LYS A 26 12.58 -46.23 -5.75
C LYS A 26 11.35 -45.54 -6.33
N GLU A 27 10.22 -45.83 -5.74
CA GLU A 27 9.02 -45.00 -5.91
C GLU A 27 9.43 -43.54 -5.67
N PRO A 28 8.93 -42.57 -6.45
CA PRO A 28 9.23 -41.17 -6.20
C PRO A 28 8.72 -40.88 -4.77
N GLU A 29 9.64 -40.49 -3.90
CA GLU A 29 9.30 -39.96 -2.57
C GLU A 29 8.21 -38.93 -2.74
N GLU A 30 7.02 -39.21 -2.22
CA GLU A 30 5.98 -38.19 -2.01
C GLU A 30 6.59 -37.13 -1.10
N THR A 31 7.13 -36.09 -1.71
CA THR A 31 7.53 -34.88 -1.00
C THR A 31 6.27 -34.33 -0.34
N SER A 32 6.16 -34.52 0.97
CA SER A 32 5.09 -33.96 1.78
C SER A 32 5.15 -32.44 1.66
N SER A 33 4.38 -31.88 0.72
CA SER A 33 4.28 -30.44 0.52
C SER A 33 3.75 -29.80 1.80
N SER A 34 4.41 -28.78 2.28
CA SER A 34 3.95 -28.05 3.46
C SER A 34 2.54 -27.46 3.21
N PRO A 35 1.72 -27.25 4.27
CA PRO A 35 0.38 -26.66 4.13
C PRO A 35 0.37 -25.34 3.32
N GLY A 36 1.46 -24.58 3.36
CA GLY A 36 1.65 -23.36 2.58
C GLY A 36 1.79 -23.62 1.07
N GLN A 37 2.56 -24.64 0.70
CA GLN A 37 2.77 -25.05 -0.70
C GLN A 37 1.47 -25.56 -1.34
N ILE A 38 0.70 -26.35 -0.62
CA ILE A 38 -0.61 -26.87 -1.07
C ILE A 38 -1.57 -25.70 -1.33
N LYS A 39 -1.61 -24.71 -0.44
CA LYS A 39 -2.43 -23.51 -0.60
C LYS A 39 -2.00 -22.69 -1.83
N GLU A 40 -0.71 -22.52 -2.01
CA GLU A 40 -0.16 -21.79 -3.16
C GLU A 40 -0.50 -22.45 -4.49
N GLU A 41 -0.33 -23.76 -4.58
CA GLU A 41 -0.67 -24.52 -5.78
C GLU A 41 -2.16 -24.45 -6.11
N ARG A 42 -3.02 -24.51 -5.10
CA ARG A 42 -4.46 -24.33 -5.25
C ARG A 42 -4.79 -22.94 -5.78
N ILE A 43 -4.18 -21.87 -5.24
CA ILE A 43 -4.37 -20.50 -5.73
C ILE A 43 -3.94 -20.39 -7.19
N ARG A 44 -2.78 -20.97 -7.57
CA ARG A 44 -2.29 -20.97 -8.95
C ARG A 44 -3.25 -21.68 -9.92
N LYS A 45 -3.81 -22.83 -9.53
CA LYS A 45 -4.82 -23.55 -10.32
C LYS A 45 -6.08 -22.70 -10.53
N ILE A 46 -6.64 -22.13 -9.46
CA ILE A 46 -7.80 -21.23 -9.53
C ILE A 46 -7.50 -20.05 -10.44
N THR A 47 -6.36 -19.40 -10.28
CA THR A 47 -5.92 -18.25 -11.06
C THR A 47 -5.89 -18.55 -12.56
N ARG A 48 -5.28 -19.65 -12.96
CA ARG A 48 -5.22 -20.05 -14.38
C ARG A 48 -6.61 -20.34 -14.96
N LEU A 49 -7.45 -21.08 -14.26
CA LEU A 49 -8.82 -21.37 -14.71
C LEU A 49 -9.67 -20.10 -14.81
N TYR A 50 -9.56 -19.22 -13.83
CA TYR A 50 -10.33 -17.98 -13.79
C TYR A 50 -9.95 -17.02 -14.93
N TYR A 51 -8.66 -16.72 -15.09
CA TYR A 51 -8.20 -15.79 -16.13
C TYR A 51 -8.18 -16.39 -17.54
N SER A 52 -8.45 -17.69 -17.71
CA SER A 52 -8.72 -18.27 -19.05
C SER A 52 -10.08 -17.81 -19.61
N ARG A 53 -11.01 -17.35 -18.77
CA ARG A 53 -12.31 -16.82 -19.16
C ARG A 53 -12.18 -15.55 -20.01
N LYS A 54 -12.71 -15.56 -21.23
CA LYS A 54 -12.60 -14.43 -22.16
C LYS A 54 -13.39 -13.19 -21.73
N ASP A 55 -14.51 -13.37 -21.02
CA ASP A 55 -15.28 -12.29 -20.43
C ASP A 55 -14.50 -11.55 -19.34
N ILE A 56 -13.79 -12.27 -18.47
CA ILE A 56 -12.90 -11.72 -17.44
C ILE A 56 -11.75 -10.95 -18.08
N GLN A 57 -11.08 -11.53 -19.08
CA GLN A 57 -9.99 -10.86 -19.80
C GLN A 57 -10.48 -9.53 -20.40
N LYS A 58 -11.63 -9.54 -21.07
CA LYS A 58 -12.23 -8.33 -21.67
C LYS A 58 -12.57 -7.29 -20.60
N ALA A 59 -13.18 -7.70 -19.47
CA ALA A 59 -13.57 -6.79 -18.40
C ALA A 59 -12.36 -6.09 -17.77
N ILE A 60 -11.29 -6.83 -17.44
CA ILE A 60 -10.06 -6.28 -16.90
C ILE A 60 -9.38 -5.38 -17.93
N PHE A 61 -9.27 -5.82 -19.18
CA PHE A 61 -8.65 -5.05 -20.25
C PHE A 61 -9.38 -3.73 -20.51
N SER A 62 -10.72 -3.74 -20.60
CA SER A 62 -11.51 -2.53 -20.80
C SER A 62 -11.33 -1.49 -19.70
N PHE A 63 -11.13 -1.94 -18.46
CA PHE A 63 -10.88 -1.06 -17.33
C PHE A 63 -9.45 -0.51 -17.28
N SER A 64 -8.51 -1.12 -17.99
CA SER A 64 -7.10 -0.72 -18.00
C SER A 64 -6.77 0.49 -18.89
N ALA A 65 -7.73 0.98 -19.67
CA ALA A 65 -7.52 2.11 -20.57
C ALA A 65 -6.97 3.33 -19.82
N ASP A 66 -5.94 3.95 -20.38
CA ASP A 66 -5.28 5.14 -19.84
C ASP A 66 -4.66 4.98 -18.44
N ARG A 67 -4.41 3.74 -17.98
CA ARG A 67 -3.88 3.46 -16.64
C ARG A 67 -2.54 2.75 -16.67
N GLU A 68 -1.71 3.11 -15.71
CA GLU A 68 -0.55 2.29 -15.37
C GLU A 68 -1.02 0.98 -14.73
N ILE A 69 -0.52 -0.15 -15.21
CA ILE A 69 -0.87 -1.49 -14.75
C ILE A 69 0.30 -2.10 -13.98
N ALA A 70 -0.02 -2.90 -12.98
CA ALA A 70 0.96 -3.70 -12.27
C ALA A 70 0.38 -5.08 -11.90
N PRO A 71 0.89 -6.16 -12.53
CA PRO A 71 0.60 -7.51 -12.07
C PRO A 71 1.31 -7.78 -10.74
N SER A 72 0.68 -8.54 -9.85
CA SER A 72 1.27 -9.00 -8.58
C SER A 72 1.47 -10.51 -8.61
N TYR A 73 2.65 -10.96 -8.15
CA TYR A 73 3.07 -12.34 -8.16
C TYR A 73 3.10 -12.90 -6.74
N MET A 74 2.08 -13.69 -6.35
CA MET A 74 2.01 -14.43 -5.10
C MET A 74 2.49 -13.68 -3.85
N MET A 75 2.02 -12.45 -3.65
CA MET A 75 2.41 -11.57 -2.53
C MET A 75 3.88 -11.16 -2.48
N GLU A 76 4.71 -11.63 -3.41
CA GLU A 76 6.14 -11.39 -3.35
C GLU A 76 6.53 -10.01 -3.87
N SER A 77 5.98 -9.60 -5.03
CA SER A 77 6.31 -8.32 -5.64
C SER A 77 5.31 -7.94 -6.73
N PHE A 78 5.20 -6.65 -6.99
CA PHE A 78 4.63 -6.16 -8.23
C PHE A 78 5.62 -6.37 -9.39
N GLY A 79 5.08 -6.55 -10.60
CA GLY A 79 5.84 -6.52 -11.83
C GLY A 79 6.54 -5.18 -12.07
N THR A 80 7.31 -5.11 -13.15
CA THR A 80 7.98 -3.87 -13.57
C THR A 80 6.94 -2.77 -13.82
N ARG A 81 7.25 -1.56 -13.42
CA ARG A 81 6.42 -0.37 -13.59
C ARG A 81 7.22 0.73 -14.31
N PRO A 82 6.60 1.46 -15.26
CA PRO A 82 5.22 1.37 -15.73
C PRO A 82 4.98 0.17 -16.66
N ASP A 83 3.71 -0.28 -16.76
CA ASP A 83 3.26 -1.31 -17.68
C ASP A 83 1.83 -1.02 -18.16
N SER A 84 1.42 -1.63 -19.28
CA SER A 84 0.07 -1.54 -19.83
C SER A 84 -0.28 -2.81 -20.61
N PHE A 85 -1.56 -3.18 -20.64
CA PHE A 85 -2.03 -4.28 -21.49
C PHE A 85 -2.18 -3.79 -22.94
N GLN A 86 -1.74 -4.61 -23.88
CA GLN A 86 -1.93 -4.37 -25.31
C GLN A 86 -3.13 -5.14 -25.85
N TYR A 87 -3.40 -6.30 -25.27
CA TYR A 87 -4.50 -7.20 -25.67
C TYR A 87 -5.18 -7.82 -24.45
N PRO A 88 -6.48 -8.17 -24.55
CA PRO A 88 -7.15 -8.90 -23.46
C PRO A 88 -6.47 -10.21 -23.07
N ALA A 89 -5.77 -10.86 -24.01
CA ALA A 89 -5.06 -12.12 -23.79
C ALA A 89 -3.83 -11.96 -22.86
N ASP A 90 -3.27 -10.75 -22.73
CA ASP A 90 -2.10 -10.48 -21.88
C ASP A 90 -2.35 -10.87 -20.44
N ILE A 91 -3.60 -10.70 -19.96
CA ILE A 91 -4.02 -11.06 -18.61
C ILE A 91 -3.79 -12.55 -18.34
N PHE A 92 -4.19 -13.40 -19.29
CA PHE A 92 -4.00 -14.84 -19.17
C PHE A 92 -2.53 -15.25 -19.35
N GLU A 93 -1.81 -14.62 -20.26
CA GLU A 93 -0.36 -14.88 -20.44
C GLU A 93 0.43 -14.53 -19.17
N LEU A 94 0.13 -13.40 -18.50
CA LEU A 94 0.73 -13.04 -17.23
C LEU A 94 0.34 -14.02 -16.12
N ALA A 95 -0.91 -14.48 -16.09
CA ALA A 95 -1.37 -15.49 -15.13
C ALA A 95 -0.65 -16.84 -15.33
N LYS A 96 -0.36 -17.25 -16.56
CA LYS A 96 0.46 -18.43 -16.85
C LYS A 96 1.90 -18.28 -16.32
N ARG A 97 2.45 -17.06 -16.34
CA ARG A 97 3.76 -16.71 -15.79
C ARG A 97 3.76 -16.53 -14.26
N GLY A 98 2.60 -16.72 -13.60
CA GLY A 98 2.47 -16.70 -12.14
C GLY A 98 1.88 -15.44 -11.55
N ALA A 99 1.41 -14.48 -12.35
CA ALA A 99 0.63 -13.35 -11.84
C ALA A 99 -0.67 -13.85 -11.24
N THR A 100 -0.98 -13.42 -10.02
CA THR A 100 -2.19 -13.82 -9.30
C THR A 100 -3.22 -12.71 -9.19
N SER A 101 -2.78 -11.46 -9.26
CA SER A 101 -3.66 -10.31 -9.21
C SER A 101 -3.15 -9.17 -10.09
N PHE A 102 -4.07 -8.30 -10.49
CA PHE A 102 -3.81 -7.14 -11.34
C PHE A 102 -4.26 -5.87 -10.64
N HIS A 103 -3.41 -4.87 -10.67
CA HIS A 103 -3.64 -3.56 -10.08
C HIS A 103 -3.44 -2.47 -11.14
N CYS A 104 -4.08 -1.32 -10.93
CA CYS A 104 -3.92 -0.17 -11.83
C CYS A 104 -3.91 1.14 -11.06
N SER A 105 -3.46 2.21 -11.72
CA SER A 105 -3.45 3.56 -11.17
C SER A 105 -4.86 4.16 -11.09
N GLU A 106 -5.10 5.01 -10.08
CA GLU A 106 -6.25 5.91 -10.03
C GLU A 106 -6.09 7.04 -11.04
N GLU A 107 -4.85 7.46 -11.25
CA GLU A 107 -4.47 8.48 -12.23
C GLU A 107 -4.66 7.93 -13.64
N LEU A 108 -5.14 8.81 -14.53
CA LEU A 108 -5.31 8.55 -15.96
C LEU A 108 -4.21 9.27 -16.73
N TRP A 109 -3.55 8.56 -17.62
CA TRP A 109 -2.35 9.02 -18.33
C TRP A 109 -2.57 9.04 -19.84
N ALA A 110 -2.10 10.08 -20.52
CA ALA A 110 -2.10 10.11 -21.98
C ALA A 110 -1.27 8.95 -22.58
N ASP A 111 -0.22 8.56 -21.88
CA ASP A 111 0.58 7.39 -22.18
C ASP A 111 1.26 6.90 -20.89
N PRO A 112 0.74 5.83 -20.24
CA PRO A 112 1.31 5.34 -18.99
C PRO A 112 2.76 4.86 -19.13
N LEU A 113 3.20 4.43 -20.31
CA LEU A 113 4.56 3.95 -20.55
C LEU A 113 5.61 5.08 -20.54
N LYS A 114 5.19 6.33 -20.66
CA LYS A 114 6.08 7.50 -20.52
C LYS A 114 6.46 7.81 -19.07
N ILE A 115 5.81 7.19 -18.10
CA ILE A 115 6.14 7.37 -16.69
C ILE A 115 7.53 6.78 -16.43
N SER A 116 8.43 7.56 -15.85
CA SER A 116 9.75 7.09 -15.45
C SER A 116 9.96 7.25 -13.94
N THR A 117 10.84 6.40 -13.39
CA THR A 117 11.21 6.49 -11.96
C THR A 117 11.92 7.82 -11.69
N GLY A 118 11.43 8.57 -10.70
CA GLY A 118 12.00 9.87 -10.32
C GLY A 118 11.45 11.08 -11.08
N MET A 119 10.40 10.90 -11.90
CA MET A 119 9.66 12.05 -12.43
C MET A 119 9.15 12.93 -11.31
N ASP A 120 9.36 14.23 -11.43
CA ASP A 120 8.79 15.22 -10.52
C ASP A 120 7.28 15.43 -10.81
N GLY A 121 6.58 16.05 -9.86
CA GLY A 121 5.14 16.27 -9.97
C GLY A 121 4.75 17.10 -11.21
N LYS A 122 5.59 18.03 -11.64
CA LYS A 122 5.31 18.87 -12.82
C LYS A 122 5.32 18.04 -14.09
N LYS A 123 6.33 17.20 -14.29
CA LYS A 123 6.41 16.30 -15.44
C LYS A 123 5.29 15.25 -15.45
N LEU A 124 4.86 14.79 -14.26
CA LEU A 124 3.71 13.90 -14.16
C LEU A 124 2.41 14.64 -14.56
N ASN A 125 2.25 15.91 -14.17
CA ASN A 125 1.09 16.71 -14.56
C ASN A 125 1.02 16.94 -16.08
N ASP A 126 2.16 17.02 -16.78
CA ASP A 126 2.20 17.20 -18.24
C ASP A 126 1.62 16.00 -19.01
N ILE A 127 1.66 14.79 -18.42
CA ILE A 127 1.14 13.54 -19.03
C ILE A 127 -0.12 13.03 -18.36
N ARG A 128 -0.58 13.63 -17.23
CA ARG A 128 -1.80 13.24 -16.56
C ARG A 128 -3.03 13.83 -17.23
N ILE A 129 -3.97 12.98 -17.66
CA ILE A 129 -5.28 13.40 -18.18
C ILE A 129 -6.18 13.85 -17.04
N GLY A 130 -6.19 13.06 -15.95
CA GLY A 130 -7.03 13.25 -14.79
C GLY A 130 -6.84 12.14 -13.77
N TRP A 131 -7.81 11.97 -12.89
CA TRP A 131 -7.82 10.92 -11.88
C TRP A 131 -9.26 10.54 -11.51
N ASP A 132 -9.53 9.27 -11.42
CA ASP A 132 -10.77 8.83 -10.81
C ASP A 132 -10.64 8.93 -9.29
N PHE A 133 -11.70 9.37 -8.63
CA PHE A 133 -11.69 9.45 -7.18
C PHE A 133 -12.04 8.09 -6.60
N LEU A 134 -11.07 7.44 -6.01
CA LEU A 134 -11.23 6.14 -5.38
C LEU A 134 -11.23 6.27 -3.86
N LEU A 135 -12.22 5.64 -3.23
CA LEU A 135 -12.27 5.42 -1.79
C LEU A 135 -12.00 3.94 -1.53
N ASP A 136 -10.87 3.65 -0.92
CA ASP A 136 -10.48 2.31 -0.49
C ASP A 136 -10.81 2.12 0.98
N ILE A 137 -11.87 1.36 1.24
CA ILE A 137 -12.39 1.08 2.58
C ILE A 137 -11.72 -0.19 3.08
N ASP A 138 -10.88 -0.09 4.10
CA ASP A 138 -10.28 -1.24 4.76
C ASP A 138 -10.69 -1.33 6.23
N SER A 139 -10.91 -2.56 6.71
CA SER A 139 -11.30 -2.83 8.07
C SER A 139 -10.90 -4.23 8.51
N LYS A 140 -10.78 -4.42 9.81
CA LYS A 140 -10.59 -5.74 10.40
C LYS A 140 -11.80 -6.67 10.16
N TYR A 141 -13.01 -6.10 10.06
CA TYR A 141 -14.27 -6.83 9.91
C TYR A 141 -15.07 -6.32 8.71
N LEU A 142 -15.54 -7.24 7.87
CA LEU A 142 -16.32 -6.90 6.67
C LEU A 142 -17.60 -6.10 7.01
N ASP A 143 -18.28 -6.43 8.10
CA ASP A 143 -19.52 -5.74 8.48
C ASP A 143 -19.30 -4.26 8.83
N TYR A 144 -18.14 -3.90 9.35
CA TYR A 144 -17.79 -2.50 9.59
C TYR A 144 -17.51 -1.77 8.28
N SER A 145 -16.87 -2.45 7.32
CA SER A 145 -16.68 -1.91 5.97
C SER A 145 -18.02 -1.68 5.25
N LYS A 146 -19.02 -2.55 5.46
CA LYS A 146 -20.37 -2.37 4.92
C LYS A 146 -21.02 -1.10 5.48
N ILE A 147 -20.95 -0.89 6.80
CA ILE A 147 -21.49 0.31 7.44
C ILE A 147 -20.86 1.57 6.85
N LEU A 148 -19.51 1.61 6.78
CA LEU A 148 -18.82 2.78 6.22
C LEU A 148 -19.16 3.00 4.74
N ALA A 149 -19.23 1.94 3.95
CA ALA A 149 -19.62 2.03 2.54
C ALA A 149 -21.02 2.65 2.36
N GLU A 150 -22.00 2.25 3.17
CA GLU A 150 -23.36 2.83 3.15
C GLU A 150 -23.36 4.32 3.55
N LEU A 151 -22.58 4.67 4.58
CA LEU A 151 -22.49 6.06 5.02
C LEU A 151 -21.86 6.94 3.93
N ILE A 152 -20.81 6.45 3.29
CA ILE A 152 -20.20 7.13 2.13
C ILE A 152 -21.22 7.31 1.02
N ILE A 153 -21.98 6.28 0.67
CA ILE A 153 -23.02 6.37 -0.37
C ILE A 153 -24.07 7.42 -0.02
N LYS A 154 -24.47 7.54 1.26
CA LYS A 154 -25.36 8.61 1.71
C LYS A 154 -24.76 10.01 1.48
N VAL A 155 -23.47 10.18 1.82
CA VAL A 155 -22.74 11.44 1.58
C VAL A 155 -22.66 11.75 0.08
N LEU A 156 -22.33 10.78 -0.77
CA LEU A 156 -22.30 10.98 -2.22
C LEU A 156 -23.65 11.41 -2.77
N LYS A 157 -24.73 10.72 -2.37
CA LYS A 157 -26.10 11.06 -2.78
C LYS A 157 -26.54 12.43 -2.26
N PHE A 158 -26.14 12.82 -1.06
CA PHE A 158 -26.39 14.14 -0.48
C PHE A 158 -25.77 15.25 -1.37
N HIS A 159 -24.58 15.03 -1.90
CA HIS A 159 -23.91 15.96 -2.86
C HIS A 159 -24.37 15.76 -4.32
N GLY A 160 -25.48 15.10 -4.55
CA GLY A 160 -26.06 14.92 -5.88
C GLY A 160 -25.38 13.89 -6.78
N ILE A 161 -24.36 13.15 -6.28
CA ILE A 161 -23.65 12.14 -7.03
C ILE A 161 -24.50 10.86 -7.10
N LYS A 162 -24.91 10.48 -8.30
CA LYS A 162 -25.70 9.28 -8.56
C LYS A 162 -24.90 8.19 -9.28
N ASN A 163 -23.88 8.59 -10.03
CA ASN A 163 -23.08 7.74 -10.88
C ASN A 163 -21.70 7.45 -10.22
N PHE A 164 -21.64 6.39 -9.44
CA PHE A 164 -20.44 5.86 -8.82
C PHE A 164 -20.42 4.33 -8.91
N GLY A 165 -19.23 3.76 -8.98
CA GLY A 165 -19.06 2.30 -8.98
C GLY A 165 -18.71 1.78 -7.59
N ILE A 166 -19.13 0.54 -7.31
CA ILE A 166 -18.81 -0.15 -6.07
C ILE A 166 -18.33 -1.54 -6.40
N LYS A 167 -17.27 -1.99 -5.73
CA LYS A 167 -16.80 -3.37 -5.83
C LYS A 167 -16.25 -3.86 -4.48
N PHE A 168 -16.29 -5.16 -4.30
CA PHE A 168 -15.58 -5.82 -3.22
C PHE A 168 -14.05 -5.81 -3.46
N SER A 169 -13.24 -5.57 -2.44
CA SER A 169 -11.77 -5.52 -2.58
C SER A 169 -11.13 -6.90 -2.78
N GLY A 170 -11.87 -7.98 -2.46
CA GLY A 170 -11.39 -9.37 -2.49
C GLY A 170 -11.05 -9.95 -1.12
N SER A 171 -11.14 -9.16 -0.03
CA SER A 171 -10.87 -9.63 1.34
C SER A 171 -11.92 -9.13 2.34
N LYS A 172 -11.82 -7.92 2.85
CA LYS A 172 -12.65 -7.40 3.94
C LYS A 172 -13.18 -5.99 3.69
N GLY A 173 -12.90 -5.41 2.53
CA GLY A 173 -13.20 -4.04 2.21
C GLY A 173 -13.99 -3.86 0.92
N PHE A 174 -14.27 -2.61 0.62
CA PHE A 174 -14.93 -2.19 -0.61
C PHE A 174 -14.17 -1.02 -1.23
N HIS A 175 -14.21 -0.93 -2.55
CA HIS A 175 -13.78 0.24 -3.28
C HIS A 175 -14.99 0.95 -3.86
N ILE A 176 -15.05 2.26 -3.68
CA ILE A 176 -16.06 3.13 -4.29
C ILE A 176 -15.32 4.07 -5.23
N ILE A 177 -15.76 4.19 -6.48
CA ILE A 177 -15.11 5.01 -7.49
C ILE A 177 -16.09 6.04 -8.07
N ILE A 178 -15.63 7.28 -8.20
CA ILE A 178 -16.31 8.34 -8.94
C ILE A 178 -15.44 8.66 -10.17
N PRO A 179 -16.01 8.53 -11.41
CA PRO A 179 -15.25 8.75 -12.63
C PRO A 179 -14.70 10.17 -12.73
N TRP A 180 -13.52 10.34 -13.29
CA TRP A 180 -12.91 11.63 -13.62
C TRP A 180 -13.88 12.60 -14.32
N LYS A 181 -14.68 12.07 -15.24
CA LYS A 181 -15.70 12.83 -15.96
C LYS A 181 -16.68 13.59 -15.05
N ALA A 182 -16.90 13.10 -13.82
CA ALA A 182 -17.76 13.75 -12.84
C ALA A 182 -17.17 15.03 -12.25
N PHE A 183 -15.86 15.23 -12.32
CA PHE A 183 -15.19 16.40 -11.78
C PHE A 183 -15.13 17.55 -12.80
N PRO A 184 -15.22 18.80 -12.35
CA PRO A 184 -15.04 19.95 -13.23
C PRO A 184 -13.56 20.08 -13.63
N PRO A 185 -13.24 20.48 -14.86
CA PRO A 185 -11.87 20.57 -15.33
C PRO A 185 -11.04 21.66 -14.61
N VAL A 186 -11.70 22.69 -14.11
CA VAL A 186 -11.09 23.83 -13.42
C VAL A 186 -11.96 24.27 -12.25
N ILE A 187 -11.35 24.51 -11.10
CA ILE A 187 -11.96 25.15 -9.92
C ILE A 187 -10.99 26.19 -9.36
N ASN A 188 -11.47 27.40 -9.03
CA ASN A 188 -10.69 28.47 -8.44
C ASN A 188 -9.37 28.75 -9.20
N ASN A 189 -9.42 28.79 -10.54
CA ASN A 189 -8.30 28.94 -11.45
C ASN A 189 -7.25 27.82 -11.41
N ASN A 190 -7.50 26.73 -10.70
CA ASN A 190 -6.64 25.56 -10.67
C ASN A 190 -7.19 24.48 -11.60
N LYS A 191 -6.31 23.89 -12.41
CA LYS A 191 -6.65 22.74 -13.25
C LYS A 191 -6.80 21.51 -12.36
N THR A 192 -7.97 20.91 -12.35
CA THR A 192 -8.32 19.81 -11.44
C THR A 192 -7.42 18.59 -11.62
N SER A 193 -6.99 18.27 -12.86
CA SER A 193 -6.07 17.17 -13.13
C SER A 193 -4.73 17.30 -12.42
N ASP A 194 -4.26 18.53 -12.18
CA ASP A 194 -2.94 18.80 -11.60
C ASP A 194 -2.94 18.67 -10.07
N MET A 195 -4.13 18.59 -9.46
CA MET A 195 -4.32 18.61 -8.01
C MET A 195 -4.33 17.21 -7.37
N PHE A 196 -3.75 16.25 -8.04
CA PHE A 196 -3.54 14.92 -7.49
C PHE A 196 -2.16 14.80 -6.80
N PRO A 197 -2.07 14.23 -5.62
CA PRO A 197 -3.09 13.55 -4.80
C PRO A 197 -3.76 14.46 -3.76
N GLU A 198 -3.57 15.75 -3.82
CA GLU A 198 -3.98 16.68 -2.76
C GLU A 198 -5.51 16.77 -2.64
N TRP A 199 -6.22 17.05 -3.75
CA TRP A 199 -7.66 17.18 -3.71
C TRP A 199 -8.39 15.85 -3.37
N PRO A 200 -8.03 14.70 -3.93
CA PRO A 200 -8.58 13.43 -3.46
C PRO A 200 -8.43 13.22 -1.94
N ARG A 201 -7.28 13.60 -1.37
CA ARG A 201 -7.07 13.52 0.08
C ARG A 201 -7.99 14.46 0.87
N ILE A 202 -8.23 15.66 0.36
CA ILE A 202 -9.14 16.63 0.99
C ILE A 202 -10.56 16.09 0.95
N ILE A 203 -11.02 15.59 -0.20
CA ILE A 203 -12.36 15.00 -0.33
C ILE A 203 -12.52 13.81 0.62
N THR A 204 -11.53 12.93 0.68
CA THR A 204 -11.54 11.77 1.57
C THR A 204 -11.68 12.19 3.04
N LYS A 205 -10.90 13.18 3.50
CA LYS A 205 -10.99 13.70 4.88
C LYS A 205 -12.35 14.32 5.17
N TYR A 206 -12.89 15.06 4.22
CA TYR A 206 -14.22 15.67 4.33
C TYR A 206 -15.31 14.59 4.49
N ILE A 207 -15.29 13.55 3.66
CA ILE A 207 -16.23 12.42 3.75
C ILE A 207 -16.06 11.68 5.09
N MET A 208 -14.83 11.47 5.54
CA MET A 208 -14.58 10.87 6.87
C MET A 208 -15.18 11.69 8.00
N GLU A 209 -15.03 13.00 7.96
CA GLU A 209 -15.62 13.88 9.00
C GLU A 209 -17.14 13.82 8.98
N MET A 210 -17.77 13.86 7.80
CA MET A 210 -19.22 13.75 7.66
C MET A 210 -19.79 12.42 8.15
N THR A 211 -19.03 11.34 7.97
CA THR A 211 -19.49 9.98 8.34
C THR A 211 -19.15 9.59 9.79
N ARG A 212 -18.18 10.25 10.40
CA ARG A 212 -17.54 9.87 11.67
C ARG A 212 -18.53 9.60 12.81
N LYS A 213 -19.45 10.51 13.04
CA LYS A 213 -20.39 10.41 14.17
C LYS A 213 -21.32 9.21 14.02
N GLU A 214 -21.98 9.10 12.86
CA GLU A 214 -22.93 7.99 12.59
C GLU A 214 -22.20 6.65 12.54
N LEU A 215 -20.95 6.61 12.02
CA LEU A 215 -20.12 5.42 12.00
C LEU A 215 -19.84 4.89 13.40
N ILE A 216 -19.39 5.77 14.32
CA ILE A 216 -19.10 5.41 15.71
C ILE A 216 -20.36 4.90 16.38
N GLU A 217 -21.50 5.59 16.22
CA GLU A 217 -22.78 5.20 16.79
C GLU A 217 -23.21 3.80 16.33
N LYS A 218 -23.16 3.53 15.03
CA LYS A 218 -23.54 2.23 14.46
C LYS A 218 -22.62 1.09 14.91
N ILE A 219 -21.31 1.30 14.89
CA ILE A 219 -20.34 0.30 15.36
C ILE A 219 -20.53 0.02 16.85
N THR A 220 -20.76 1.05 17.64
CA THR A 220 -21.01 0.90 19.09
C THR A 220 -22.28 0.10 19.35
N GLN A 221 -23.35 0.30 18.57
CA GLN A 221 -24.59 -0.47 18.69
C GLN A 221 -24.39 -1.95 18.35
N MET A 222 -23.52 -2.28 17.38
CA MET A 222 -23.22 -3.67 17.02
C MET A 222 -22.33 -4.37 18.05
N THR A 223 -21.45 -3.63 18.69
CA THR A 223 -20.48 -4.18 19.65
C THR A 223 -20.98 -4.21 21.08
N LYS A 224 -22.30 -4.06 21.35
CA LYS A 224 -22.86 -4.03 22.70
C LYS A 224 -22.21 -5.10 23.58
N PRO A 225 -21.36 -4.73 24.55
CA PRO A 225 -20.89 -5.67 25.53
C PRO A 225 -22.01 -5.89 26.55
N ASN A 226 -22.22 -7.13 26.92
CA ASN A 226 -22.96 -7.50 28.13
C ASN A 226 -22.19 -7.06 29.39
N LYS A 227 -21.82 -5.79 29.54
CA LYS A 227 -21.35 -5.19 30.80
C LYS A 227 -21.05 -3.70 30.62
N TYR A 228 -21.52 -2.92 31.57
CA TYR A 228 -21.28 -1.50 31.81
C TYR A 228 -19.84 -1.06 31.53
N VAL A 229 -19.61 -0.34 30.43
CA VAL A 229 -18.38 0.44 30.22
C VAL A 229 -18.79 1.89 30.05
N LYS A 230 -18.49 2.71 31.07
CA LYS A 230 -18.90 4.11 31.17
C LYS A 230 -18.15 5.06 30.20
N ASP A 231 -17.07 4.65 29.54
CA ASP A 231 -16.33 5.46 28.59
C ASP A 231 -15.85 4.56 27.45
N PHE A 232 -16.74 4.25 26.51
CA PHE A 232 -16.39 3.48 25.33
C PHE A 232 -15.85 4.42 24.25
N GLN A 233 -14.56 4.66 24.28
CA GLN A 233 -13.82 5.03 23.06
C GLN A 233 -13.63 3.74 22.27
N ALA A 234 -14.33 3.58 21.15
CA ALA A 234 -14.05 2.49 20.23
C ALA A 234 -12.54 2.51 19.91
N PRO A 235 -11.81 1.40 20.11
CA PRO A 235 -10.39 1.36 19.80
C PRO A 235 -10.20 1.83 18.36
N LYS A 236 -9.27 2.76 18.10
CA LYS A 236 -8.96 3.26 16.75
C LYS A 236 -8.69 2.13 15.74
N GLU A 237 -8.27 0.98 16.23
CA GLU A 237 -7.99 -0.22 15.45
C GLU A 237 -9.25 -0.95 14.92
N VAL A 238 -10.43 -0.61 15.42
CA VAL A 238 -11.71 -1.27 15.08
C VAL A 238 -12.52 -0.43 14.08
N ILE A 239 -12.28 0.88 14.03
CA ILE A 239 -12.97 1.78 13.12
C ILE A 239 -12.40 1.58 11.71
N PRO A 240 -13.24 1.32 10.68
CA PRO A 240 -12.79 1.30 9.29
C PRO A 240 -12.09 2.61 8.94
N ASP A 241 -10.99 2.52 8.20
CA ASP A 241 -10.24 3.68 7.72
C ASP A 241 -10.35 3.79 6.20
N LEU A 242 -10.19 5.01 5.70
CA LEU A 242 -10.06 5.28 4.28
C LEU A 242 -8.59 5.51 3.95
N ILE A 243 -8.05 4.68 3.07
CA ILE A 243 -6.66 4.78 2.67
C ILE A 243 -6.45 6.07 1.87
N LEU A 244 -5.52 6.92 2.35
CA LEU A 244 -5.17 8.15 1.67
C LEU A 244 -4.22 7.86 0.50
N VAL A 245 -4.63 8.30 -0.68
CA VAL A 245 -3.88 8.10 -1.92
C VAL A 245 -2.52 8.82 -1.93
N SER A 246 -1.60 8.29 -2.70
CA SER A 246 -0.28 8.87 -2.98
C SER A 246 -0.04 8.90 -4.49
N PRO A 247 0.91 9.71 -5.00
CA PRO A 247 1.25 9.67 -6.43
C PRO A 247 1.56 8.25 -6.89
N ARG A 248 1.03 7.86 -8.04
CA ARG A 248 1.13 6.52 -8.62
C ARG A 248 0.58 5.42 -7.68
N HIS A 249 -0.44 5.75 -6.90
CA HIS A 249 -1.14 4.75 -6.07
C HIS A 249 -1.83 3.72 -6.96
N LEU A 250 -1.71 2.46 -6.59
CA LEU A 250 -2.32 1.34 -7.30
C LEU A 250 -3.41 0.71 -6.44
N PHE A 251 -4.52 0.41 -7.07
CA PHE A 251 -5.59 -0.37 -6.45
C PHE A 251 -5.93 -1.62 -7.27
N ARG A 252 -6.52 -2.61 -6.63
CA ARG A 252 -6.93 -3.85 -7.30
C ARG A 252 -7.98 -3.56 -8.36
N MET A 253 -7.77 -4.06 -9.58
CA MET A 253 -8.71 -3.91 -10.68
C MET A 253 -10.03 -4.67 -10.41
N PRO A 254 -11.17 -4.21 -10.98
CA PRO A 254 -12.40 -5.00 -10.97
C PRO A 254 -12.12 -6.38 -11.58
N TYR A 255 -12.69 -7.41 -10.98
CA TYR A 255 -12.53 -8.82 -11.38
C TYR A 255 -11.09 -9.37 -11.23
N SER A 256 -10.16 -8.63 -10.70
CA SER A 256 -8.87 -9.18 -10.27
C SER A 256 -9.06 -10.06 -9.03
N LEU A 257 -8.36 -11.20 -8.98
CA LEU A 257 -8.35 -12.05 -7.79
C LEU A 257 -7.54 -11.39 -6.67
N HIS A 258 -7.92 -11.70 -5.44
CA HIS A 258 -7.12 -11.34 -4.29
C HIS A 258 -6.08 -12.46 -4.00
N GLU A 259 -4.81 -12.09 -3.89
CA GLU A 259 -3.68 -13.01 -3.83
C GLU A 259 -3.69 -13.98 -2.63
N LYS A 260 -4.37 -13.62 -1.53
CA LYS A 260 -4.44 -14.46 -0.31
C LYS A 260 -5.70 -15.33 -0.25
N THR A 261 -6.83 -14.80 -0.78
CA THR A 261 -8.15 -15.44 -0.65
C THR A 261 -8.59 -16.15 -1.91
N ALA A 262 -8.00 -15.78 -3.07
CA ALA A 262 -8.44 -16.15 -4.41
C ALA A 262 -9.90 -15.76 -4.73
N LEU A 263 -10.50 -14.85 -3.94
CA LEU A 263 -11.82 -14.28 -4.25
C LEU A 263 -11.67 -13.20 -5.33
N ALA A 264 -12.71 -13.08 -6.17
CA ALA A 264 -12.75 -12.07 -7.21
C ALA A 264 -13.17 -10.70 -6.64
N SER A 265 -12.60 -9.62 -7.16
CA SER A 265 -13.01 -8.25 -6.83
C SER A 265 -14.27 -7.90 -7.62
N VAL A 266 -15.42 -8.47 -7.20
CA VAL A 266 -16.70 -8.38 -7.91
C VAL A 266 -17.35 -7.01 -7.75
N VAL A 267 -18.02 -6.56 -8.82
CA VAL A 267 -18.79 -5.32 -8.84
C VAL A 267 -20.15 -5.54 -8.21
N LEU A 268 -20.57 -4.61 -7.35
CA LEU A 268 -21.81 -4.67 -6.59
C LEU A 268 -22.68 -3.45 -6.87
N LYS A 269 -23.99 -3.62 -6.69
CA LYS A 269 -24.92 -2.51 -6.58
C LYS A 269 -24.98 -2.01 -5.12
N PRO A 270 -25.35 -0.74 -4.87
CA PRO A 270 -25.45 -0.20 -3.52
C PRO A 270 -26.32 -1.04 -2.57
N GLU A 271 -27.42 -1.55 -3.06
CA GLU A 271 -28.40 -2.35 -2.31
C GLU A 271 -27.93 -3.76 -1.98
N GLU A 272 -26.87 -4.25 -2.64
CA GLU A 272 -26.31 -5.58 -2.41
C GLU A 272 -25.29 -5.60 -1.26
N ILE A 273 -24.79 -4.44 -0.81
CA ILE A 273 -23.68 -4.33 0.17
C ILE A 273 -24.03 -5.04 1.48
N GLN A 274 -25.21 -4.79 2.03
CA GLN A 274 -25.60 -5.35 3.33
C GLN A 274 -25.71 -6.88 3.31
N GLY A 275 -26.32 -7.43 2.26
CA GLY A 275 -26.47 -8.88 2.09
C GLY A 275 -25.22 -9.60 1.64
N PHE A 276 -24.20 -8.88 1.15
CA PHE A 276 -23.00 -9.44 0.57
C PHE A 276 -22.21 -10.30 1.57
N GLN A 277 -21.78 -11.47 1.09
CA GLN A 277 -20.89 -12.37 1.83
C GLN A 277 -19.67 -12.71 0.96
N PRO A 278 -18.49 -13.02 1.55
CA PRO A 278 -17.29 -13.39 0.78
C PRO A 278 -17.52 -14.54 -0.21
N LYS A 279 -18.44 -15.48 0.10
CA LYS A 279 -18.82 -16.58 -0.81
C LYS A 279 -19.45 -16.11 -2.13
N ASP A 280 -20.02 -14.90 -2.15
CA ASP A 280 -20.64 -14.31 -3.34
C ASP A 280 -19.56 -13.79 -4.32
N ALA A 281 -18.32 -13.69 -3.86
CA ALA A 281 -17.14 -13.34 -4.66
C ALA A 281 -16.39 -14.58 -5.19
N ASP A 282 -17.05 -15.72 -5.26
CA ASP A 282 -16.51 -16.94 -5.87
C ASP A 282 -16.12 -16.66 -7.34
N PRO A 283 -14.85 -16.85 -7.73
CA PRO A 283 -14.37 -16.54 -9.07
C PRO A 283 -15.13 -17.29 -10.18
N PHE A 284 -15.64 -18.49 -9.89
CA PHE A 284 -16.37 -19.29 -10.88
C PHE A 284 -17.84 -18.86 -11.05
N LYS A 285 -18.37 -18.08 -10.11
CA LYS A 285 -19.74 -17.54 -10.14
C LYS A 285 -19.79 -16.04 -10.45
N ALA A 286 -18.62 -15.39 -10.59
CA ALA A 286 -18.55 -13.95 -10.85
C ALA A 286 -19.22 -13.58 -12.16
N GLU A 287 -20.24 -12.72 -12.09
CA GLU A 287 -20.91 -12.09 -13.22
C GLU A 287 -20.25 -10.76 -13.54
N ILE A 288 -20.10 -10.46 -14.84
CA ILE A 288 -19.48 -9.22 -15.29
C ILE A 288 -20.50 -8.10 -15.27
N ARG A 289 -20.17 -7.04 -14.52
CA ARG A 289 -20.90 -5.78 -14.45
C ARG A 289 -19.92 -4.62 -14.66
N ASN A 290 -20.41 -3.49 -15.14
CA ASN A 290 -19.58 -2.31 -15.32
C ASN A 290 -19.26 -1.66 -13.97
N PHE A 291 -17.96 -1.53 -13.66
CA PHE A 291 -17.50 -0.83 -12.45
C PHE A 291 -17.43 0.68 -12.65
N MET A 292 -17.21 1.15 -13.89
CA MET A 292 -17.09 2.57 -14.21
C MET A 292 -18.41 3.06 -14.81
N PRO A 293 -19.27 3.75 -14.04
CA PRO A 293 -20.53 4.27 -14.55
C PRO A 293 -20.31 5.45 -15.49
N ASP A 294 -21.26 5.72 -16.36
CA ASP A 294 -21.26 6.91 -17.19
C ASP A 294 -21.77 8.13 -16.39
N ALA A 295 -20.84 8.81 -15.71
CA ALA A 295 -21.13 10.00 -14.92
C ALA A 295 -21.40 11.21 -15.78
N LYS A 296 -22.27 12.12 -15.30
CA LYS A 296 -22.50 13.41 -15.93
C LYS A 296 -21.29 14.34 -15.69
N PRO A 297 -20.86 15.13 -16.69
CA PRO A 297 -19.83 16.12 -16.48
C PRO A 297 -20.18 17.09 -15.34
N GLY A 298 -19.27 17.25 -14.40
CA GLY A 298 -19.45 18.17 -13.27
C GLY A 298 -20.37 17.66 -12.15
N GLU A 299 -20.81 16.41 -12.18
CA GLU A 299 -21.70 15.81 -11.16
C GLU A 299 -21.08 15.88 -9.75
N ALA A 300 -19.76 15.78 -9.62
CA ALA A 300 -19.03 15.86 -8.35
C ALA A 300 -18.55 17.30 -8.00
N SER A 301 -19.00 18.32 -8.72
CA SER A 301 -18.53 19.71 -8.50
C SER A 301 -18.88 20.24 -7.12
N GLU A 302 -20.06 19.90 -6.60
CA GLU A 302 -20.52 20.34 -5.28
C GLU A 302 -19.69 19.69 -4.18
N LEU A 303 -19.50 18.37 -4.24
CA LEU A 303 -18.64 17.64 -3.31
C LEU A 303 -17.23 18.24 -3.25
N LEU A 304 -16.63 18.51 -4.42
CA LEU A 304 -15.28 19.07 -4.47
C LEU A 304 -15.22 20.48 -3.88
N ARG A 305 -16.17 21.37 -4.21
CA ARG A 305 -16.21 22.74 -3.64
C ARG A 305 -16.39 22.72 -2.13
N GLU A 306 -17.35 21.97 -1.63
CA GLU A 306 -17.61 21.90 -0.18
C GLU A 306 -16.43 21.30 0.59
N ALA A 307 -15.79 20.27 0.03
CA ALA A 307 -14.58 19.70 0.62
C ALA A 307 -13.43 20.71 0.69
N LEU A 308 -13.22 21.52 -0.37
CA LEU A 308 -12.19 22.55 -0.39
C LEU A 308 -12.51 23.68 0.60
N ASP A 309 -13.75 24.15 0.64
CA ASP A 309 -14.21 25.21 1.57
C ASP A 309 -14.10 24.73 3.03
N TRP A 310 -14.54 23.52 3.31
CA TRP A 310 -14.35 22.89 4.62
C TRP A 310 -12.88 22.85 5.02
N TYR A 311 -12.02 22.40 4.11
CA TYR A 311 -10.58 22.30 4.36
C TYR A 311 -9.97 23.68 4.65
N GLN A 312 -10.32 24.70 3.89
CA GLN A 312 -9.88 26.07 4.14
C GLN A 312 -10.36 26.59 5.50
N THR A 313 -11.62 26.34 5.87
CA THR A 313 -12.18 26.76 7.15
C THR A 313 -11.48 26.10 8.33
N GLN A 314 -11.19 24.79 8.24
CA GLN A 314 -10.46 24.06 9.29
C GLN A 314 -9.01 24.56 9.47
N HIS A 315 -8.41 25.08 8.41
CA HIS A 315 -7.03 25.55 8.40
C HIS A 315 -6.90 27.08 8.39
N ALA A 316 -8.01 27.84 8.42
CA ALA A 316 -8.02 29.29 8.47
C ALA A 316 -7.28 29.87 9.69
N GLY A 317 -7.24 29.13 10.80
CA GLY A 317 -6.43 29.46 11.98
C GLY A 317 -4.93 29.17 11.85
N GLU A 318 -4.54 28.34 10.86
CA GLU A 318 -3.14 27.95 10.61
C GLU A 318 -2.45 28.83 9.58
N THR A 319 -3.22 29.57 8.76
CA THR A 319 -2.68 30.47 7.72
C THR A 319 -1.87 31.62 8.31
N GLY A 320 -2.09 32.00 9.57
CA GLY A 320 -1.21 32.93 10.30
C GLY A 320 0.14 32.34 10.74
N LYS A 321 0.32 31.00 10.65
CA LYS A 321 1.57 30.31 10.96
C LYS A 321 2.23 29.69 9.71
N SER A 322 1.52 29.58 8.59
CA SER A 322 1.97 28.93 7.37
C SER A 322 2.94 29.78 6.54
N GLU A 323 2.92 31.10 6.65
CA GLU A 323 3.88 31.97 5.94
C GLU A 323 5.32 31.87 6.49
N ARG A 324 5.54 31.14 7.59
CA ARG A 324 6.89 30.82 8.10
C ARG A 324 7.48 29.50 7.58
N SER A 325 6.74 28.70 6.80
CA SER A 325 7.21 27.39 6.32
C SER A 325 7.74 27.39 4.88
N GLY A 326 7.94 28.52 4.26
CA GLY A 326 8.69 28.65 2.99
C GLY A 326 10.20 28.42 3.10
N ARG A 327 10.72 28.10 4.28
CA ARG A 327 12.11 27.65 4.41
C ARG A 327 12.18 26.19 4.03
N GLU A 328 12.78 25.92 2.88
CA GLU A 328 13.16 24.55 2.49
C GLU A 328 13.89 23.89 3.68
N PHE A 329 13.47 22.67 4.01
CA PHE A 329 14.18 21.89 5.01
C PHE A 329 15.59 21.64 4.47
N GLN A 330 16.59 22.16 5.19
CA GLN A 330 17.99 21.87 4.93
C GLN A 330 18.49 20.88 5.98
N PRO A 331 19.12 19.78 5.58
CA PRO A 331 19.78 18.88 6.52
C PRO A 331 20.80 19.65 7.37
N ILE A 332 20.83 19.38 8.66
CA ILE A 332 21.84 19.93 9.53
C ILE A 332 23.03 18.97 9.48
N ILE A 333 24.10 19.40 8.83
CA ILE A 333 25.35 18.62 8.75
C ILE A 333 26.04 18.69 10.12
N LEU A 334 25.96 17.63 10.89
CA LEU A 334 26.68 17.49 12.14
C LEU A 334 28.16 17.17 11.84
N LYS A 335 29.07 17.88 12.48
CA LYS A 335 30.55 17.64 12.34
C LYS A 335 30.92 16.25 12.83
N GLU A 336 30.21 15.74 13.82
CA GLU A 336 30.45 14.44 14.43
C GLU A 336 29.09 13.77 14.71
N ILE A 337 28.84 12.63 14.08
CA ILE A 337 27.61 11.85 14.28
C ILE A 337 27.93 10.72 15.24
N SER A 338 27.31 10.72 16.42
CA SER A 338 27.46 9.67 17.42
C SER A 338 26.11 8.99 17.71
N GLU A 339 26.10 7.68 17.63
CA GLU A 339 24.89 6.89 17.95
C GLU A 339 24.40 7.10 19.39
N LYS A 340 25.30 7.53 20.30
CA LYS A 340 24.95 7.87 21.70
C LYS A 340 23.92 9.01 21.78
N ASN A 341 23.89 9.87 20.76
CA ASN A 341 22.98 11.00 20.67
C ASN A 341 21.70 10.68 19.91
N PHE A 342 21.53 9.44 19.42
CA PHE A 342 20.30 9.03 18.76
C PHE A 342 19.17 8.86 19.78
N PRO A 343 17.94 9.22 19.41
CA PRO A 343 16.80 9.03 20.30
C PRO A 343 16.50 7.54 20.53
N PRO A 344 15.97 7.17 21.71
CA PRO A 344 15.58 5.80 22.02
C PRO A 344 14.71 5.12 20.99
N SER A 345 13.78 5.85 20.35
CA SER A 345 12.93 5.33 19.28
C SER A 345 13.70 4.88 18.06
N ILE A 346 14.71 5.66 17.65
CA ILE A 346 15.59 5.29 16.52
C ILE A 346 16.45 4.09 16.91
N ASN A 347 17.04 4.09 18.12
CA ASN A 347 17.84 2.96 18.60
C ASN A 347 17.03 1.66 18.65
N LYS A 348 15.75 1.71 19.04
CA LYS A 348 14.84 0.54 18.99
C LYS A 348 14.62 0.05 17.57
N ILE A 349 14.39 0.96 16.62
CA ILE A 349 14.25 0.59 15.21
C ILE A 349 15.54 -0.08 14.70
N LEU A 350 16.71 0.47 15.02
CA LEU A 350 18.01 -0.04 14.56
C LEU A 350 18.39 -1.42 15.15
N GLN A 351 17.70 -1.89 16.19
CA GLN A 351 17.82 -3.26 16.70
C GLN A 351 17.13 -4.30 15.82
N GLY A 352 16.38 -3.88 14.80
CA GLY A 352 15.60 -4.72 13.91
C GLY A 352 14.11 -4.75 14.29
N MET A 353 13.28 -5.05 13.29
CA MET A 353 11.82 -5.07 13.44
C MET A 353 11.32 -6.50 13.50
N ARG A 354 10.43 -6.78 14.47
CA ARG A 354 9.67 -8.03 14.56
C ARG A 354 8.28 -7.79 13.98
N GLY A 355 7.86 -8.65 13.05
CA GLY A 355 6.55 -8.55 12.41
C GLY A 355 6.46 -7.48 11.30
N ASP A 356 5.30 -6.84 11.16
CA ASP A 356 5.04 -5.84 10.11
C ASP A 356 5.60 -4.46 10.46
N GLY A 357 5.65 -3.55 9.47
CA GLY A 357 6.13 -2.17 9.67
C GLY A 357 7.55 -1.88 9.18
N ARG A 358 8.30 -2.88 8.69
CA ARG A 358 9.70 -2.73 8.19
C ARG A 358 9.86 -1.67 7.11
N LYS A 359 8.89 -1.55 6.18
CA LYS A 359 8.90 -0.51 5.13
C LYS A 359 8.76 0.89 5.73
N ARG A 360 7.94 1.05 6.75
CA ARG A 360 7.77 2.30 7.48
C ARG A 360 9.00 2.63 8.32
N ALA A 361 9.59 1.64 8.98
CA ALA A 361 10.85 1.78 9.69
C ALA A 361 11.99 2.23 8.76
N LEU A 362 12.13 1.59 7.59
CA LEU A 362 13.10 2.00 6.55
C LEU A 362 12.93 3.47 6.17
N PHE A 363 11.68 3.91 5.95
CA PHE A 363 11.39 5.32 5.64
C PHE A 363 11.83 6.27 6.76
N ILE A 364 11.53 5.93 8.02
CA ILE A 364 11.90 6.74 9.18
C ILE A 364 13.42 6.88 9.29
N ILE A 365 14.17 5.77 9.28
CA ILE A 365 15.62 5.80 9.48
C ILE A 365 16.36 6.41 8.29
N THR A 366 15.89 6.19 7.05
CA THR A 366 16.48 6.83 5.86
C THR A 366 16.38 8.35 5.95
N ASN A 367 15.21 8.90 6.29
CA ASN A 367 15.02 10.33 6.41
C ASN A 367 15.73 10.89 7.65
N PHE A 368 15.82 10.14 8.73
CA PHE A 368 16.58 10.50 9.92
C PHE A 368 18.08 10.68 9.59
N PHE A 369 18.73 9.68 9.00
CA PHE A 369 20.15 9.73 8.64
C PHE A 369 20.46 10.87 7.68
N ARG A 370 19.61 11.06 6.65
CA ARG A 370 19.76 12.19 5.73
C ARG A 370 19.63 13.54 6.41
N SER A 371 18.74 13.67 7.40
CA SER A 371 18.47 14.93 8.11
C SER A 371 19.60 15.37 9.03
N ILE A 372 20.39 14.42 9.53
CA ILE A 372 21.56 14.70 10.39
C ILE A 372 22.85 14.80 9.58
N GLY A 373 22.80 14.70 8.25
CA GLY A 373 23.93 14.89 7.35
C GLY A 373 24.86 13.68 7.20
N MET A 374 24.39 12.47 7.48
CA MET A 374 25.17 11.24 7.28
C MET A 374 25.46 11.02 5.78
N ASP A 375 26.66 10.55 5.46
CA ASP A 375 27.06 10.25 4.07
C ASP A 375 26.24 9.13 3.45
N ARG A 376 26.02 9.23 2.13
CA ARG A 376 25.17 8.28 1.40
C ARG A 376 25.64 6.83 1.51
N LYS A 377 26.96 6.59 1.42
CA LYS A 377 27.54 5.25 1.53
C LYS A 377 27.35 4.67 2.94
N GLU A 378 27.48 5.53 3.94
CA GLU A 378 27.26 5.18 5.34
C GLU A 378 25.78 4.88 5.60
N ILE A 379 24.87 5.68 5.05
CA ILE A 379 23.42 5.42 5.12
C ILE A 379 23.11 4.05 4.49
N GLU A 380 23.61 3.80 3.28
CA GLU A 380 23.38 2.53 2.59
C GLU A 380 23.87 1.34 3.43
N LYS A 381 25.08 1.40 3.96
CA LYS A 381 25.63 0.37 4.87
C LYS A 381 24.72 0.16 6.08
N ASN A 382 24.37 1.22 6.80
CA ASN A 382 23.54 1.14 8.00
C ASN A 382 22.15 0.57 7.72
N LEU A 383 21.57 0.84 6.54
CA LEU A 383 20.27 0.29 6.14
C LEU A 383 20.35 -1.21 5.85
N TYR A 384 21.43 -1.68 5.20
CA TYR A 384 21.63 -3.12 4.98
C TYR A 384 21.94 -3.85 6.31
N ASP A 385 22.79 -3.28 7.17
CA ASP A 385 23.09 -3.85 8.49
C ASP A 385 21.82 -3.93 9.37
N TRP A 386 20.97 -2.90 9.32
CA TRP A 386 19.67 -2.91 9.97
C TRP A 386 18.75 -3.99 9.39
N ASN A 387 18.72 -4.12 8.06
CA ASN A 387 17.82 -5.08 7.40
C ASN A 387 18.12 -6.52 7.80
N GLN A 388 19.40 -6.87 8.01
CA GLN A 388 19.80 -8.21 8.47
C GLN A 388 19.32 -8.52 9.90
N LYS A 389 19.03 -7.49 10.71
CA LYS A 389 18.51 -7.65 12.07
C LYS A 389 17.00 -7.84 12.12
N ASN A 390 16.29 -7.65 11.00
CA ASN A 390 14.85 -7.85 10.93
C ASN A 390 14.51 -9.35 10.94
N GLU A 391 13.44 -9.72 11.62
CA GLU A 391 12.94 -11.11 11.65
C GLU A 391 12.70 -11.67 10.23
N LEU A 392 12.17 -10.84 9.34
CA LEU A 392 12.03 -11.11 7.92
C LEU A 392 12.65 -9.95 7.12
N PRO A 393 13.88 -10.07 6.62
CA PRO A 393 14.53 -9.00 5.88
C PRO A 393 13.74 -8.54 4.65
N LEU A 394 13.80 -7.25 4.35
CA LEU A 394 13.30 -6.71 3.08
C LEU A 394 14.21 -7.15 1.94
N LYS A 395 13.67 -7.30 0.73
CA LYS A 395 14.48 -7.59 -0.47
C LYS A 395 15.46 -6.44 -0.74
N ASP A 396 16.71 -6.74 -1.03
CA ASP A 396 17.76 -5.73 -1.27
C ASP A 396 17.39 -4.74 -2.38
N GLY A 397 16.74 -5.23 -3.44
CA GLY A 397 16.22 -4.39 -4.50
C GLY A 397 15.22 -3.33 -4.02
N TYR A 398 14.42 -3.65 -2.99
CA TYR A 398 13.49 -2.70 -2.37
C TYR A 398 14.24 -1.60 -1.61
N ILE A 399 15.23 -1.95 -0.80
CA ILE A 399 16.06 -0.99 -0.06
C ILE A 399 16.77 -0.06 -1.03
N LYS A 400 17.42 -0.62 -2.05
CA LYS A 400 18.12 0.13 -3.09
C LYS A 400 17.18 1.11 -3.82
N SER A 401 15.99 0.64 -4.22
CA SER A 401 14.97 1.49 -4.87
C SER A 401 14.52 2.64 -3.96
N GLN A 402 14.24 2.37 -2.68
CA GLN A 402 13.84 3.39 -1.72
C GLN A 402 14.96 4.40 -1.46
N LEU A 403 16.21 3.95 -1.36
CA LEU A 403 17.37 4.82 -1.18
C LEU A 403 17.56 5.73 -2.41
N ILE A 404 17.53 5.19 -3.63
CA ILE A 404 17.60 5.98 -4.87
C ILE A 404 16.47 7.01 -4.91
N SER A 405 15.22 6.57 -4.67
CA SER A 405 14.05 7.46 -4.65
C SER A 405 14.20 8.59 -3.64
N SER A 406 14.74 8.30 -2.46
CA SER A 406 14.95 9.32 -1.43
C SER A 406 15.93 10.43 -1.89
N TYR A 407 16.92 10.11 -2.71
CA TYR A 407 17.90 11.09 -3.21
C TYR A 407 17.46 11.83 -4.47
N HIS A 408 16.45 11.37 -5.20
CA HIS A 408 15.87 12.12 -6.32
C HIS A 408 15.01 13.31 -5.88
N GLY A 409 14.47 13.26 -4.64
CA GLY A 409 13.68 14.34 -4.06
C GLY A 409 14.49 15.26 -3.14
N LYS A 410 13.89 16.42 -2.79
CA LYS A 410 14.43 17.28 -1.73
C LYS A 410 14.50 16.48 -0.42
N PRO A 411 15.50 16.74 0.44
CA PRO A 411 15.56 16.15 1.77
C PRO A 411 14.27 16.49 2.55
N ILE A 412 13.67 15.48 3.15
CA ILE A 412 12.52 15.65 4.04
C ILE A 412 12.88 15.17 5.44
N PRO A 413 12.41 15.85 6.49
CA PRO A 413 12.69 15.41 7.86
C PRO A 413 12.01 14.07 8.14
N PRO A 414 12.49 13.30 9.13
CA PRO A 414 11.78 12.13 9.61
C PRO A 414 10.42 12.56 10.18
N PRO A 415 9.40 11.67 10.20
CA PRO A 415 8.09 11.98 10.75
C PRO A 415 8.15 12.59 12.14
N ASN A 416 7.26 13.53 12.42
CA ASN A 416 7.14 14.10 13.75
C ASN A 416 6.56 13.07 14.73
N TYR A 417 6.90 13.22 16.01
CA TYR A 417 6.44 12.32 17.08
C TYR A 417 4.93 12.39 17.35
N ASP A 418 4.25 13.48 16.95
CA ASP A 418 2.79 13.65 17.01
C ASP A 418 2.04 12.78 15.98
N LYS A 419 2.73 12.18 15.03
CA LYS A 419 2.16 11.32 13.99
C LYS A 419 2.21 9.85 14.40
N ASP A 420 1.26 9.06 13.91
CA ASP A 420 1.14 7.62 14.21
C ASP A 420 2.23 6.73 13.56
N TYR A 421 3.27 7.35 12.99
CA TYR A 421 4.35 6.60 12.31
C TYR A 421 5.09 5.64 13.25
N TYR A 422 5.37 6.06 14.48
CA TYR A 422 6.11 5.25 15.45
C TYR A 422 5.21 4.22 16.13
N LYS A 423 4.05 4.66 16.61
CA LYS A 423 3.08 3.76 17.23
C LYS A 423 2.61 2.66 16.29
N GLY A 424 2.39 2.99 15.00
CA GLY A 424 1.97 2.03 13.98
C GLY A 424 3.00 0.95 13.63
N ILE A 425 4.23 1.04 14.17
CA ILE A 425 5.27 0.00 14.06
C ILE A 425 5.68 -0.53 15.45
N GLY A 426 4.88 -0.30 16.48
CA GLY A 426 5.13 -0.78 17.85
C GLY A 426 6.22 -0.01 18.61
N ILE A 427 6.63 1.17 18.12
CA ILE A 427 7.62 2.03 18.78
C ILE A 427 6.91 3.16 19.52
N ILE A 428 7.08 3.22 20.83
CA ILE A 428 6.54 4.29 21.67
C ILE A 428 7.68 5.24 22.02
N PRO A 429 7.64 6.51 21.53
CA PRO A 429 8.62 7.53 21.91
C PRO A 429 8.53 7.81 23.41
N THR A 430 9.66 8.11 24.03
CA THR A 430 9.75 8.47 25.45
C THR A 430 9.24 9.89 25.69
N GLU A 431 8.93 10.24 26.95
CA GLU A 431 8.53 11.61 27.33
C GLU A 431 9.61 12.64 26.97
N GLU A 432 10.89 12.27 27.06
CA GLU A 432 11.99 13.14 26.65
C GLU A 432 11.96 13.39 25.15
N GLU A 433 11.74 12.36 24.34
CA GLU A 433 11.65 12.48 22.87
C GLU A 433 10.47 13.37 22.45
N LEU A 434 9.33 13.26 23.13
CA LEU A 434 8.13 14.05 22.86
C LEU A 434 8.31 15.57 23.06
N ARG A 435 9.36 16.00 23.77
CA ARG A 435 9.73 17.42 23.89
C ARG A 435 10.35 17.98 22.59
N TYR A 436 10.70 17.11 21.66
CA TYR A 436 11.26 17.45 20.36
C TYR A 436 10.26 17.15 19.26
N LYS A 437 10.33 17.89 18.16
CA LYS A 437 9.41 17.73 17.07
C LYS A 437 9.56 16.37 16.39
N ASN A 438 10.82 15.92 16.20
CA ASN A 438 11.16 14.67 15.52
C ASN A 438 12.57 14.18 15.94
N PRO A 439 12.97 12.96 15.56
CA PRO A 439 14.28 12.37 15.89
C PRO A 439 15.48 13.21 15.50
N ALA A 440 15.46 13.87 14.34
CA ALA A 440 16.59 14.70 13.90
C ALA A 440 16.79 15.89 14.84
N ASN A 441 15.73 16.58 15.25
CA ASN A 441 15.80 17.69 16.18
C ASN A 441 16.33 17.24 17.56
N TYR A 442 15.93 16.05 18.03
CA TYR A 442 16.48 15.45 19.25
C TYR A 442 18.01 15.29 19.16
N THR A 443 18.47 14.60 18.11
CA THR A 443 19.89 14.29 17.90
C THR A 443 20.73 15.56 17.77
N VAL A 444 20.30 16.52 16.96
CA VAL A 444 20.98 17.81 16.79
C VAL A 444 21.14 18.53 18.12
N ARG A 445 20.07 18.63 18.91
CA ARG A 445 20.11 19.32 20.20
C ARG A 445 21.04 18.64 21.21
N LYS A 446 21.00 17.29 21.29
CA LYS A 446 21.89 16.51 22.17
C LYS A 446 23.36 16.66 21.78
N THR A 447 23.64 16.68 20.47
CA THR A 447 25.04 16.86 19.98
C THR A 447 25.56 18.24 20.32
N LEU A 448 24.77 19.32 20.12
CA LEU A 448 25.19 20.69 20.47
C LEU A 448 25.41 20.85 21.96
N MET A 449 24.49 20.36 22.81
CA MET A 449 24.67 20.40 24.28
C MET A 449 25.93 19.66 24.75
N GLY A 450 26.27 18.55 24.07
CA GLY A 450 27.49 17.79 24.35
C GLY A 450 28.79 18.54 23.96
N GLN A 451 28.74 19.35 22.89
CA GLN A 451 29.87 20.20 22.45
C GLN A 451 30.10 21.37 23.41
N ASP A 452 29.02 22.09 23.77
CA ASP A 452 29.09 23.20 24.72
C ASP A 452 29.68 22.74 26.09
N ALA A 453 29.33 21.53 26.53
CA ALA A 453 29.85 20.95 27.76
C ALA A 453 31.35 20.56 27.68
N LYS A 454 31.84 20.18 26.49
CA LYS A 454 33.26 19.90 26.26
C LYS A 454 34.11 21.20 26.19
N GLU A 455 33.60 22.23 25.52
CA GLU A 455 34.28 23.53 25.40
C GLU A 455 34.42 24.20 26.80
N ASN A 456 33.35 24.23 27.58
CA ASN A 456 33.38 24.74 28.96
C ASN A 456 34.39 24.00 29.88
N LYS A 457 34.51 22.65 29.69
CA LYS A 457 35.53 21.88 30.46
C LYS A 457 36.95 22.19 30.03
N ASN A 458 37.20 22.48 28.77
CA ASN A 458 38.51 22.83 28.25
C ASN A 458 38.90 24.24 28.69
N ASP A 459 37.97 25.20 28.70
CA ASP A 459 38.20 26.56 29.21
C ASP A 459 38.53 26.57 30.72
N VAL A 460 37.85 25.73 31.51
CA VAL A 460 38.14 25.60 32.95
C VAL A 460 39.52 24.95 33.20
N ARG A 461 39.95 24.00 32.32
CA ARG A 461 41.30 23.40 32.40
C ARG A 461 42.37 24.39 31.99
N HIS A 462 42.17 25.20 30.95
CA HIS A 462 43.10 26.24 30.54
C HIS A 462 43.24 27.37 31.57
N LYS A 463 42.18 27.74 32.27
CA LYS A 463 42.23 28.73 33.37
C LYS A 463 42.90 28.18 34.63
N LYS A 464 42.82 26.87 34.93
CA LYS A 464 43.52 26.24 36.05
C LYS A 464 45.00 25.98 35.76
N GLY A 465 45.42 25.87 34.49
CA GLY A 465 46.82 25.75 34.09
C GLY A 465 47.65 27.09 34.18
N LYS A 466 46.95 28.24 33.95
CA LYS A 466 47.59 29.57 34.01
C LYS A 466 47.77 30.16 35.42
N ASN A 467 47.20 29.54 36.45
CA ASN A 467 47.31 29.96 37.84
C ASN A 467 48.31 29.09 38.63
N ARG A 468 49.24 28.36 37.97
CA ARG A 468 50.26 27.51 38.60
C ARG A 468 51.69 27.81 38.16
N ASP A 469 51.90 28.97 37.50
CA ASP A 469 53.19 29.48 37.21
C ASP A 469 53.49 30.78 38.06
#